data_5ee91e22f4d24b85aa30dd713a558221
#
_entry.id   5ee91e22f4d24b85aa30dd713a558221
#
_cell.length_a   1.000
_cell.length_b   1.000
_cell.length_c   1.000
_cell.angle_alpha   90.00
_cell.angle_beta   90.00
_cell.angle_gamma   90.00
#
_symmetry.space_group_name_H-M   'P 1'
#
loop_
_entity.id
_entity.type
_entity.pdbx_description
1 polymer ?
#
loop_
_entity_poly.entity_id
_entity_poly.type
_entity_poly.pdbx_seq_one_letter_code
_entity_poly.pdbx_strand_id
1 'polypeptide(L)'
;RIHLGTQEVMARVALTAGKTLQPGEECPALLRLEHPMVAARGDKFIIRSYSPVITIGGGEVMEVLIEEKWKVVKEKLQNLYDSPKSNQLIQLVQGEGAKPITLDKLQYRLGISKEQIDSLVEAREELFWLTHKQGKWLITHNQWDTLKNSITDYLKKYHLINPLNAGAQKEKIRQHLECKDSILEALLSTMME
;
A
#
# COMPACT_ATOMS: atom_id res chain seq x y z
N ARG A 1 7.26 24.38 -10.13
CA ARG A 1 7.05 23.43 -11.23
C ARG A 1 7.84 22.16 -10.97
N ILE A 2 7.23 21.04 -11.27
CA ILE A 2 7.86 19.71 -11.21
C ILE A 2 8.13 19.27 -12.65
N HIS A 3 9.36 18.83 -12.89
CA HIS A 3 9.78 18.25 -14.17
C HIS A 3 10.16 16.78 -13.94
N LEU A 4 9.50 15.88 -14.65
CA LEU A 4 9.76 14.45 -14.62
C LEU A 4 9.76 13.91 -16.05
N GLY A 5 10.92 13.44 -16.53
CA GLY A 5 11.11 13.12 -17.93
C GLY A 5 10.83 14.33 -18.82
N THR A 6 9.91 14.21 -19.76
CA THR A 6 9.48 15.29 -20.67
C THR A 6 8.26 16.07 -20.17
N GLN A 7 7.70 15.68 -19.01
CA GLN A 7 6.50 16.31 -18.46
C GLN A 7 6.85 17.46 -17.51
N GLU A 8 6.04 18.51 -17.56
CA GLU A 8 6.10 19.65 -16.64
C GLU A 8 4.70 19.90 -16.06
N VAL A 9 4.58 19.94 -14.72
CA VAL A 9 3.32 20.19 -14.03
C VAL A 9 3.54 21.13 -12.85
N MET A 10 2.58 22.01 -12.60
CA MET A 10 2.56 22.81 -11.37
C MET A 10 2.19 21.93 -10.19
N ALA A 11 2.84 22.16 -9.06
CA ALA A 11 2.58 21.41 -7.84
C ALA A 11 2.69 22.30 -6.59
N ARG A 12 1.93 21.90 -5.56
CA ARG A 12 2.14 22.38 -4.19
C ARG A 12 2.91 21.33 -3.41
N VAL A 13 3.99 21.75 -2.76
CA VAL A 13 4.88 20.91 -1.97
C VAL A 13 4.49 21.01 -0.49
N ALA A 14 4.23 19.89 0.16
CA ALA A 14 4.02 19.81 1.60
C ALA A 14 5.13 18.96 2.22
N LEU A 15 6.02 19.57 3.00
CA LEU A 15 7.15 18.93 3.65
C LEU A 15 6.70 18.20 4.94
N THR A 16 7.29 17.04 5.24
CA THR A 16 7.07 16.37 6.53
C THR A 16 7.84 17.05 7.66
N ALA A 17 9.02 17.62 7.38
CA ALA A 17 9.90 18.30 8.33
C ALA A 17 9.72 19.83 8.23
N GLY A 18 8.69 20.38 8.91
CA GLY A 18 8.54 21.84 9.01
C GLY A 18 7.97 22.53 7.77
N LYS A 19 8.30 23.80 7.58
CA LYS A 19 7.81 24.66 6.48
C LYS A 19 8.85 24.95 5.39
N THR A 20 10.11 24.84 5.72
CA THR A 20 11.24 25.16 4.83
C THR A 20 12.30 24.08 4.93
N LEU A 21 12.99 23.85 3.82
CA LEU A 21 14.12 22.95 3.69
C LEU A 21 15.33 23.79 3.31
N GLN A 22 16.43 23.67 4.03
CA GLN A 22 17.66 24.39 3.73
C GLN A 22 18.42 23.71 2.57
N PRO A 23 19.30 24.43 1.88
CA PRO A 23 20.15 23.83 0.85
C PRO A 23 20.95 22.65 1.40
N GLY A 24 20.86 21.50 0.72
CA GLY A 24 21.52 20.25 1.11
C GLY A 24 20.74 19.38 2.09
N GLU A 25 19.60 19.85 2.60
CA GLU A 25 18.71 19.02 3.41
C GLU A 25 17.76 18.20 2.56
N GLU A 26 17.36 17.06 3.10
CA GLU A 26 16.39 16.15 2.48
C GLU A 26 15.27 15.80 3.47
N CYS A 27 14.05 15.71 2.99
CA CYS A 27 12.94 15.17 3.74
C CYS A 27 11.85 14.63 2.82
N PRO A 28 11.02 13.69 3.30
CA PRO A 28 9.83 13.28 2.56
C PRO A 28 8.88 14.47 2.35
N ALA A 29 8.26 14.50 1.17
CA ALA A 29 7.31 15.53 0.82
C ALA A 29 6.14 14.97 0.01
N LEU A 30 4.95 15.56 0.18
CA LEU A 30 3.82 15.30 -0.70
C LEU A 30 3.77 16.36 -1.80
N LEU A 31 3.77 15.91 -3.04
CA LEU A 31 3.57 16.76 -4.22
C LEU A 31 2.11 16.66 -4.66
N ARG A 32 1.35 17.76 -4.51
CA ARG A 32 -0.02 17.87 -5.02
C ARG A 32 0.03 18.52 -6.39
N LEU A 33 -0.12 17.69 -7.42
CA LEU A 33 -0.05 18.12 -8.81
C LEU A 33 -1.36 18.80 -9.24
N GLU A 34 -1.29 19.83 -10.08
CA GLU A 34 -2.48 20.48 -10.66
C GLU A 34 -3.11 19.65 -11.79
N HIS A 35 -2.30 18.81 -12.45
CA HIS A 35 -2.75 17.87 -13.49
C HIS A 35 -2.10 16.49 -13.27
N PRO A 36 -2.76 15.40 -13.71
CA PRO A 36 -2.18 14.07 -13.65
C PRO A 36 -0.84 13.99 -14.39
N MET A 37 0.12 13.27 -13.81
CA MET A 37 1.43 13.00 -14.37
C MET A 37 1.72 11.51 -14.26
N VAL A 38 2.32 10.92 -15.27
CA VAL A 38 2.78 9.52 -15.19
C VAL A 38 4.09 9.51 -14.43
N ALA A 39 4.13 8.76 -13.36
CA ALA A 39 5.32 8.58 -12.53
C ALA A 39 5.38 7.16 -11.98
N ALA A 40 6.59 6.65 -11.81
CA ALA A 40 6.87 5.40 -11.13
C ALA A 40 7.75 5.63 -9.91
N ARG A 41 7.73 4.71 -8.97
CA ARG A 41 8.65 4.74 -7.85
C ARG A 41 10.09 4.65 -8.36
N GLY A 42 10.97 5.47 -7.78
CA GLY A 42 12.37 5.58 -8.22
C GLY A 42 12.62 6.63 -9.30
N ASP A 43 11.58 7.15 -9.93
CA ASP A 43 11.73 8.24 -10.89
C ASP A 43 12.30 9.48 -10.22
N LYS A 44 13.27 10.10 -10.88
CA LYS A 44 13.88 11.34 -10.42
C LYS A 44 13.20 12.54 -11.06
N PHE A 45 12.91 13.56 -10.27
CA PHE A 45 12.29 14.80 -10.71
C PHE A 45 13.10 16.01 -10.27
N ILE A 46 12.89 17.12 -10.99
CA ILE A 46 13.49 18.42 -10.69
C ILE A 46 12.37 19.39 -10.29
N ILE A 47 12.66 20.25 -9.30
CA ILE A 47 11.78 21.33 -8.87
C ILE A 47 12.36 22.64 -9.35
N ARG A 48 11.55 23.42 -10.05
CA ARG A 48 11.91 24.78 -10.48
C ARG A 48 10.93 25.79 -9.91
N SER A 49 11.43 26.97 -9.55
CA SER A 49 10.61 28.10 -9.13
C SER A 49 9.71 28.57 -10.29
N TYR A 50 8.62 29.27 -9.93
CA TYR A 50 7.71 29.81 -10.94
C TYR A 50 8.34 31.01 -11.69
N SER A 51 8.86 31.97 -10.94
CA SER A 51 9.50 33.17 -11.47
C SER A 51 10.52 33.73 -10.45
N PRO A 52 11.78 33.94 -10.83
CA PRO A 52 12.42 33.48 -12.07
C PRO A 52 12.48 31.95 -12.14
N VAL A 53 12.58 31.40 -13.35
CA VAL A 53 12.63 29.93 -13.56
C VAL A 53 14.04 29.43 -13.26
N ILE A 54 14.30 29.10 -12.01
CA ILE A 54 15.56 28.50 -11.54
C ILE A 54 15.32 27.16 -10.87
N THR A 55 16.26 26.26 -10.96
CA THR A 55 16.22 24.99 -10.25
C THR A 55 16.46 25.23 -8.76
N ILE A 56 15.53 24.81 -7.92
CA ILE A 56 15.57 24.98 -6.46
C ILE A 56 15.74 23.68 -5.71
N GLY A 57 15.61 22.54 -6.39
CA GLY A 57 15.74 21.22 -5.79
C GLY A 57 15.33 20.11 -6.73
N GLY A 58 15.21 18.94 -6.20
CA GLY A 58 14.74 17.73 -6.88
C GLY A 58 14.50 16.61 -5.88
N GLY A 59 14.19 15.43 -6.37
CA GLY A 59 13.98 14.28 -5.51
C GLY A 59 13.71 13.03 -6.30
N GLU A 60 13.34 11.99 -5.56
CA GLU A 60 12.96 10.69 -6.10
C GLU A 60 11.52 10.35 -5.66
N VAL A 61 10.74 9.79 -6.56
CA VAL A 61 9.38 9.36 -6.26
C VAL A 61 9.41 8.14 -5.35
N MET A 62 8.88 8.28 -4.14
CA MET A 62 8.80 7.21 -3.15
C MET A 62 7.50 6.41 -3.24
N GLU A 63 6.40 7.09 -3.55
CA GLU A 63 5.06 6.51 -3.61
C GLU A 63 4.20 7.28 -4.61
N VAL A 64 3.34 6.57 -5.30
CA VAL A 64 2.35 7.11 -6.24
C VAL A 64 0.94 6.75 -5.75
N LEU A 65 -0.09 7.44 -6.23
CA LEU A 65 -1.49 7.22 -5.86
C LEU A 65 -1.78 7.35 -4.36
N ILE A 66 -1.44 8.50 -3.80
CA ILE A 66 -1.75 8.83 -2.41
C ILE A 66 -3.13 9.50 -2.36
N GLU A 67 -4.13 8.79 -1.84
CA GLU A 67 -5.52 9.26 -1.69
C GLU A 67 -5.86 9.71 -0.26
N GLU A 68 -5.01 9.41 0.71
CA GLU A 68 -5.28 9.69 2.11
C GLU A 68 -5.08 11.17 2.48
N LYS A 69 -5.67 11.56 3.63
CA LYS A 69 -5.49 12.90 4.21
C LYS A 69 -4.05 13.12 4.63
N TRP A 70 -3.55 14.36 4.49
CA TRP A 70 -2.17 14.74 4.79
C TRP A 70 -1.64 14.25 6.15
N LYS A 71 -2.46 14.27 7.19
CA LYS A 71 -2.04 13.79 8.53
C LYS A 71 -1.60 12.32 8.51
N VAL A 72 -2.36 11.46 7.82
CA VAL A 72 -2.05 10.02 7.67
C VAL A 72 -0.86 9.82 6.75
N VAL A 73 -0.84 10.53 5.63
CA VAL A 73 0.26 10.48 4.64
C VAL A 73 1.59 10.89 5.26
N LYS A 74 1.60 11.95 6.06
CA LYS A 74 2.81 12.46 6.71
C LYS A 74 3.50 11.39 7.56
N GLU A 75 2.75 10.71 8.40
CA GLU A 75 3.27 9.66 9.28
C GLU A 75 3.77 8.45 8.46
N LYS A 76 2.98 8.02 7.48
CA LYS A 76 3.37 6.91 6.57
C LYS A 76 4.65 7.22 5.78
N LEU A 77 4.77 8.44 5.23
CA LEU A 77 5.93 8.85 4.47
C LEU A 77 7.20 8.93 5.34
N GLN A 78 7.06 9.44 6.57
CA GLN A 78 8.19 9.50 7.50
C GLN A 78 8.66 8.09 7.85
N ASN A 79 7.75 7.20 8.21
CA ASN A 79 8.07 5.80 8.50
C ASN A 79 8.73 5.10 7.30
N LEU A 80 8.23 5.34 6.08
CA LEU A 80 8.80 4.77 4.86
C LEU A 80 10.21 5.30 4.57
N TYR A 81 10.45 6.58 4.83
CA TYR A 81 11.75 7.22 4.63
C TYR A 81 12.80 6.73 5.63
N ASP A 82 12.42 6.65 6.91
CA ASP A 82 13.30 6.23 8.00
C ASP A 82 13.60 4.72 7.98
N SER A 83 12.84 3.95 7.20
CA SER A 83 12.97 2.50 7.17
C SER A 83 13.96 2.01 6.13
N PRO A 84 14.78 1.00 6.44
CA PRO A 84 15.60 0.31 5.46
C PRO A 84 14.76 -0.19 4.28
N LYS A 85 15.30 -0.11 3.06
CA LYS A 85 14.59 -0.61 1.84
C LYS A 85 14.09 -2.05 1.98
N SER A 86 14.83 -2.86 2.73
CA SER A 86 14.44 -4.24 3.04
C SER A 86 13.13 -4.37 3.83
N ASN A 87 12.73 -3.36 4.61
CA ASN A 87 11.50 -3.39 5.43
C ASN A 87 10.29 -2.75 4.73
N GLN A 88 10.51 -2.09 3.60
CA GLN A 88 9.45 -1.37 2.90
C GLN A 88 8.32 -2.30 2.41
N LEU A 89 8.65 -3.55 2.03
CA LEU A 89 7.64 -4.55 1.65
C LEU A 89 6.66 -4.83 2.80
N ILE A 90 7.18 -5.11 4.00
CA ILE A 90 6.33 -5.36 5.19
C ILE A 90 5.47 -4.15 5.50
N GLN A 91 6.05 -2.95 5.47
CA GLN A 91 5.31 -1.72 5.76
C GLN A 91 4.20 -1.46 4.74
N LEU A 92 4.43 -1.76 3.45
CA LEU A 92 3.40 -1.66 2.42
C LEU A 92 2.26 -2.66 2.67
N VAL A 93 2.59 -3.90 3.01
CA VAL A 93 1.58 -4.93 3.33
C VAL A 93 0.79 -4.55 4.59
N GLN A 94 1.46 -4.14 5.65
CA GLN A 94 0.82 -3.70 6.91
C GLN A 94 -0.02 -2.43 6.73
N GLY A 95 0.43 -1.51 5.86
CA GLY A 95 -0.26 -0.27 5.55
C GLY A 95 -1.62 -0.45 4.85
N GLU A 96 -1.88 -1.63 4.24
CA GLU A 96 -3.18 -1.99 3.69
C GLU A 96 -4.21 -2.41 4.78
N GLY A 97 -3.82 -2.42 6.05
CA GLY A 97 -4.66 -2.85 7.16
C GLY A 97 -4.95 -4.35 7.08
N ALA A 98 -6.23 -4.73 7.19
CA ALA A 98 -6.64 -6.14 7.09
C ALA A 98 -6.77 -6.63 5.64
N LYS A 99 -6.51 -5.80 4.62
CA LYS A 99 -6.73 -6.17 3.22
C LYS A 99 -5.46 -6.77 2.61
N PRO A 100 -5.54 -8.01 2.04
CA PRO A 100 -4.42 -8.59 1.29
C PRO A 100 -4.05 -7.73 0.06
N ILE A 101 -2.77 -7.63 -0.25
CA ILE A 101 -2.27 -6.83 -1.38
C ILE A 101 -1.96 -7.73 -2.59
N THR A 102 -2.35 -7.32 -3.79
CA THR A 102 -2.07 -8.07 -5.02
C THR A 102 -0.61 -7.94 -5.44
N LEU A 103 -0.09 -8.95 -6.16
CA LEU A 103 1.25 -8.91 -6.74
C LEU A 103 1.44 -7.69 -7.65
N ASP A 104 0.47 -7.41 -8.53
CA ASP A 104 0.54 -6.27 -9.47
C ASP A 104 0.64 -4.93 -8.73
N LYS A 105 -0.14 -4.77 -7.64
CA LYS A 105 -0.07 -3.57 -6.80
C LYS A 105 1.29 -3.45 -6.11
N LEU A 106 1.87 -4.58 -5.67
CA LEU A 106 3.22 -4.59 -5.09
C LEU A 106 4.29 -4.20 -6.11
N GLN A 107 4.25 -4.79 -7.33
CA GLN A 107 5.18 -4.45 -8.41
C GLN A 107 5.10 -2.95 -8.74
N TYR A 108 3.88 -2.42 -8.86
CA TYR A 108 3.66 -1.01 -9.14
C TYR A 108 4.19 -0.10 -8.02
N ARG A 109 3.90 -0.44 -6.77
CA ARG A 109 4.30 0.39 -5.61
C ARG A 109 5.79 0.28 -5.26
N LEU A 110 6.41 -0.87 -5.48
CA LEU A 110 7.83 -1.09 -5.18
C LEU A 110 8.74 -0.76 -6.38
N GLY A 111 8.21 -0.78 -7.60
CA GLY A 111 9.00 -0.59 -8.82
C GLY A 111 9.99 -1.74 -9.07
N ILE A 112 9.69 -2.97 -8.62
CA ILE A 112 10.55 -4.15 -8.75
C ILE A 112 9.82 -5.30 -9.43
N SER A 113 10.57 -6.27 -9.97
CA SER A 113 10.01 -7.42 -10.66
C SER A 113 9.34 -8.41 -9.72
N LYS A 114 8.54 -9.31 -10.30
CA LYS A 114 7.89 -10.40 -9.56
C LYS A 114 8.92 -11.28 -8.84
N GLU A 115 10.00 -11.65 -9.53
CA GLU A 115 11.07 -12.50 -9.00
C GLU A 115 11.75 -11.85 -7.79
N GLN A 116 11.94 -10.54 -7.85
CA GLN A 116 12.49 -9.78 -6.72
C GLN A 116 11.52 -9.75 -5.52
N ILE A 117 10.21 -9.62 -5.79
CA ILE A 117 9.20 -9.68 -4.71
C ILE A 117 9.15 -11.08 -4.11
N ASP A 118 9.12 -12.15 -4.93
CA ASP A 118 9.09 -13.53 -4.44
C ASP A 118 10.33 -13.81 -3.56
N SER A 119 11.53 -13.40 -3.97
CA SER A 119 12.76 -13.54 -3.16
C SER A 119 12.68 -12.75 -1.83
N LEU A 120 12.09 -11.56 -1.85
CA LEU A 120 11.90 -10.77 -0.62
C LEU A 120 10.88 -11.40 0.33
N VAL A 121 9.86 -12.07 -0.19
CA VAL A 121 8.85 -12.79 0.62
C VAL A 121 9.43 -14.05 1.20
N GLU A 122 10.18 -14.84 0.42
CA GLU A 122 10.85 -16.07 0.89
C GLU A 122 11.85 -15.80 2.02
N ALA A 123 12.49 -14.64 2.03
CA ALA A 123 13.41 -14.21 3.08
C ALA A 123 12.71 -13.77 4.37
N ARG A 124 11.37 -13.88 4.48
CA ARG A 124 10.60 -13.30 5.58
C ARG A 124 9.49 -14.21 6.06
N GLU A 125 9.69 -14.77 7.24
CA GLU A 125 8.73 -15.67 7.88
C GLU A 125 7.37 -15.00 8.20
N GLU A 126 7.35 -13.66 8.34
CA GLU A 126 6.12 -12.93 8.66
C GLU A 126 5.14 -12.82 7.49
N LEU A 127 5.60 -13.09 6.26
CA LEU A 127 4.84 -12.93 5.03
C LEU A 127 4.55 -14.27 4.39
N PHE A 128 3.37 -14.42 3.81
CA PHE A 128 3.08 -15.54 2.94
C PHE A 128 2.09 -15.17 1.84
N TRP A 129 2.06 -16.00 0.78
CA TRP A 129 1.18 -15.84 -0.33
C TRP A 129 -0.14 -16.57 -0.11
N LEU A 130 -1.22 -15.82 -0.07
CA LEU A 130 -2.57 -16.35 -0.20
C LEU A 130 -2.85 -16.57 -1.69
N THR A 131 -3.00 -17.83 -2.12
CA THR A 131 -3.14 -18.19 -3.54
C THR A 131 -4.50 -18.84 -3.80
N HIS A 132 -5.17 -18.41 -4.85
CA HIS A 132 -6.39 -19.02 -5.37
C HIS A 132 -6.42 -18.94 -6.90
N LYS A 133 -7.34 -19.68 -7.55
CA LYS A 133 -7.46 -19.69 -9.02
C LYS A 133 -7.57 -18.32 -9.67
N GLN A 134 -8.09 -17.33 -8.96
CA GLN A 134 -8.34 -15.96 -9.44
C GLN A 134 -7.24 -14.96 -9.08
N GLY A 135 -6.20 -15.38 -8.37
CA GLY A 135 -5.12 -14.46 -8.02
C GLY A 135 -4.18 -14.91 -6.91
N LYS A 136 -3.20 -14.07 -6.66
CA LYS A 136 -2.18 -14.24 -5.62
C LYS A 136 -2.08 -12.94 -4.83
N TRP A 137 -2.22 -13.02 -3.52
CA TRP A 137 -2.17 -11.87 -2.62
C TRP A 137 -1.14 -12.09 -1.53
N LEU A 138 -0.41 -11.05 -1.21
CA LEU A 138 0.52 -11.07 -0.09
C LEU A 138 -0.18 -10.61 1.18
N ILE A 139 0.11 -11.30 2.30
CA ILE A 139 -0.48 -11.04 3.60
C ILE A 139 0.55 -11.35 4.70
N THR A 140 0.44 -10.70 5.85
CA THR A 140 1.19 -11.09 7.05
C THR A 140 0.42 -12.14 7.85
N HIS A 141 1.11 -12.94 8.66
CA HIS A 141 0.46 -13.87 9.59
C HIS A 141 -0.51 -13.17 10.55
N ASN A 142 -0.14 -11.98 11.05
CA ASN A 142 -1.02 -11.20 11.92
C ASN A 142 -2.31 -10.74 11.23
N GLN A 143 -2.22 -10.30 9.95
CA GLN A 143 -3.42 -9.97 9.15
C GLN A 143 -4.27 -11.22 8.90
N TRP A 144 -3.65 -12.36 8.61
CA TRP A 144 -4.32 -13.64 8.45
C TRP A 144 -5.11 -14.04 9.70
N ASP A 145 -4.48 -14.00 10.88
CA ASP A 145 -5.13 -14.31 12.14
C ASP A 145 -6.29 -13.38 12.44
N THR A 146 -6.13 -12.09 12.14
CA THR A 146 -7.20 -11.09 12.28
C THR A 146 -8.40 -11.43 11.39
N LEU A 147 -8.18 -11.76 10.12
CA LEU A 147 -9.24 -12.13 9.19
C LEU A 147 -9.90 -13.44 9.58
N LYS A 148 -9.12 -14.46 9.94
CA LYS A 148 -9.60 -15.76 10.42
C LYS A 148 -10.48 -15.61 11.67
N ASN A 149 -10.03 -14.84 12.63
CA ASN A 149 -10.80 -14.57 13.86
C ASN A 149 -12.09 -13.82 13.53
N SER A 150 -12.05 -12.82 12.65
CA SER A 150 -13.24 -12.08 12.23
C SER A 150 -14.28 -12.98 11.56
N ILE A 151 -13.86 -13.90 10.68
CA ILE A 151 -14.76 -14.91 10.07
C ILE A 151 -15.35 -15.83 11.13
N THR A 152 -14.50 -16.35 12.02
CA THR A 152 -14.90 -17.30 13.06
C THR A 152 -15.92 -16.69 14.02
N ASP A 153 -15.68 -15.46 14.46
CA ASP A 153 -16.57 -14.75 15.38
C ASP A 153 -17.90 -14.38 14.71
N TYR A 154 -17.85 -13.99 13.42
CA TYR A 154 -19.05 -13.78 12.63
C TYR A 154 -19.89 -15.07 12.56
N LEU A 155 -19.28 -16.20 12.24
CA LEU A 155 -19.97 -17.49 12.14
C LEU A 155 -20.54 -17.95 13.49
N LYS A 156 -19.80 -17.79 14.60
CA LYS A 156 -20.32 -18.08 15.94
C LYS A 156 -21.57 -17.27 16.26
N LYS A 157 -21.53 -15.94 16.02
CA LYS A 157 -22.70 -15.07 16.23
C LYS A 157 -23.87 -15.45 15.32
N TYR A 158 -23.58 -15.78 14.06
CA TYR A 158 -24.61 -16.21 13.11
C TYR A 158 -25.33 -17.49 13.57
N HIS A 159 -24.60 -18.51 14.03
CA HIS A 159 -25.19 -19.77 14.51
C HIS A 159 -25.96 -19.59 15.82
N LEU A 160 -25.54 -18.67 16.71
CA LEU A 160 -26.31 -18.34 17.91
C LEU A 160 -27.70 -17.78 17.58
N ILE A 161 -27.80 -16.96 16.54
CA ILE A 161 -29.05 -16.33 16.10
C ILE A 161 -29.86 -17.26 15.21
N ASN A 162 -29.21 -18.17 14.46
CA ASN A 162 -29.81 -19.05 13.47
C ASN A 162 -29.39 -20.52 13.71
N PRO A 163 -29.80 -21.15 14.81
CA PRO A 163 -29.29 -22.47 15.21
C PRO A 163 -29.67 -23.60 14.27
N LEU A 164 -30.71 -23.43 13.47
CA LEU A 164 -31.19 -24.45 12.51
C LEU A 164 -30.52 -24.31 11.12
N ASN A 165 -29.74 -23.28 10.89
CA ASN A 165 -29.07 -23.10 9.60
C ASN A 165 -27.72 -23.82 9.59
N ALA A 166 -27.46 -24.59 8.53
CA ALA A 166 -26.20 -25.32 8.36
C ALA A 166 -24.98 -24.43 8.17
N GLY A 167 -25.15 -23.15 7.77
CA GLY A 167 -24.07 -22.19 7.58
C GLY A 167 -24.57 -20.83 7.13
N ALA A 168 -23.65 -19.86 7.13
CA ALA A 168 -23.91 -18.52 6.62
C ALA A 168 -23.64 -18.45 5.10
N GLN A 169 -24.38 -17.60 4.39
CA GLN A 169 -24.13 -17.34 2.98
C GLN A 169 -22.79 -16.63 2.80
N LYS A 170 -21.98 -17.06 1.81
CA LYS A 170 -20.67 -16.46 1.48
C LYS A 170 -20.77 -14.95 1.30
N GLU A 171 -21.83 -14.47 0.65
CA GLU A 171 -22.04 -13.04 0.41
C GLU A 171 -22.13 -12.22 1.71
N LYS A 172 -22.74 -12.75 2.76
CA LYS A 172 -22.80 -12.07 4.07
C LYS A 172 -21.44 -11.99 4.76
N ILE A 173 -20.62 -13.04 4.62
CA ILE A 173 -19.24 -13.04 5.12
C ILE A 173 -18.41 -12.04 4.33
N ARG A 174 -18.55 -11.99 3.00
CA ARG A 174 -17.87 -11.04 2.13
C ARG A 174 -18.15 -9.58 2.52
N GLN A 175 -19.43 -9.27 2.75
CA GLN A 175 -19.86 -7.94 3.19
C GLN A 175 -19.30 -7.60 4.58
N HIS A 176 -19.27 -8.55 5.50
CA HIS A 176 -18.69 -8.36 6.83
C HIS A 176 -17.18 -8.04 6.77
N LEU A 177 -16.45 -8.69 5.87
CA LEU A 177 -15.00 -8.46 5.67
C LEU A 177 -14.70 -7.28 4.73
N GLU A 178 -15.70 -6.71 4.06
CA GLU A 178 -15.54 -5.68 3.02
C GLU A 178 -14.49 -6.05 1.96
N CYS A 179 -14.45 -7.32 1.56
CA CYS A 179 -13.46 -7.83 0.62
C CYS A 179 -14.09 -8.24 -0.72
N LYS A 180 -13.24 -8.53 -1.73
CA LYS A 180 -13.66 -9.09 -3.02
C LYS A 180 -13.92 -10.59 -2.90
N ASP A 181 -14.79 -11.14 -3.76
CA ASP A 181 -15.12 -12.57 -3.78
C ASP A 181 -13.88 -13.45 -3.91
N SER A 182 -12.94 -13.07 -4.79
CA SER A 182 -11.70 -13.81 -4.98
C SER A 182 -10.82 -13.89 -3.72
N ILE A 183 -10.83 -12.86 -2.89
CA ILE A 183 -10.11 -12.84 -1.62
C ILE A 183 -10.82 -13.73 -0.60
N LEU A 184 -12.16 -13.63 -0.51
CA LEU A 184 -12.92 -14.49 0.40
C LEU A 184 -12.73 -15.96 0.06
N GLU A 185 -12.78 -16.33 -1.22
CA GLU A 185 -12.58 -17.73 -1.64
C GLU A 185 -11.18 -18.23 -1.32
N ALA A 186 -10.14 -17.40 -1.53
CA ALA A 186 -8.79 -17.71 -1.13
C ALA A 186 -8.67 -17.93 0.39
N LEU A 187 -9.27 -17.02 1.20
CA LEU A 187 -9.30 -17.15 2.66
C LEU A 187 -9.99 -18.45 3.11
N LEU A 188 -11.17 -18.72 2.59
CA LEU A 188 -11.92 -19.93 2.97
C LEU A 188 -11.22 -21.23 2.54
N SER A 189 -10.61 -21.24 1.35
CA SER A 189 -9.82 -22.40 0.88
C SER A 189 -8.65 -22.70 1.82
N THR A 190 -7.86 -21.67 2.17
CA THR A 190 -6.72 -21.83 3.08
C THR A 190 -7.13 -22.15 4.52
N MET A 191 -8.35 -21.78 4.95
CA MET A 191 -8.88 -22.18 6.28
C MET A 191 -9.34 -23.63 6.35
N MET A 192 -9.60 -24.28 5.20
CA MET A 192 -10.06 -25.67 5.12
C MET A 192 -8.93 -26.68 4.93
N GLU A 193 -7.71 -26.21 4.60
CA GLU A 193 -6.47 -26.99 4.57
C GLU A 193 -5.92 -27.21 5.99
#